data_aa7fd95992f2adaa422a00f507f60636
#
_entry.id   aa7fd95992f2adaa422a00f507f60636
#
_cell.length_a   1.000
_cell.length_b   1.000
_cell.length_c   1.000
_cell.angle_alpha   90.00
_cell.angle_beta   90.00
_cell.angle_gamma   90.00
#
_symmetry.space_group_name_H-M   'P 1'
#
loop_
_entity.id
_entity.type
_entity.pdbx_description
1 polymer ?
#
loop_
_entity_poly.entity_id
_entity_poly.type
_entity_poly.pdbx_seq_one_letter_code
_entity_poly.pdbx_strand_id
1 'polypeptide(L)'
;MKQMNSFSDMLSQAKNIQEKMKEVQENLKKIEVEGVSGGELVKVVLKGDYEMKSIFVHENAKNEKKEIIYDLIVAAYNDAKDKLKKKTSSEISKVTGIPNLPPDFKMPF
;
A
#
# COMPACT_ATOMS: atom_id res chain seq x y z
N MET A 1 -11.21 -33.75 -26.12
CA MET A 1 -10.43 -32.97 -25.19
C MET A 1 -10.40 -31.51 -25.59
N LYS A 2 -10.64 -30.68 -24.65
CA LYS A 2 -10.75 -29.26 -24.91
C LYS A 2 -9.38 -28.58 -25.01
N GLN A 3 -9.20 -27.84 -26.03
CA GLN A 3 -7.98 -27.05 -26.20
C GLN A 3 -8.16 -25.69 -25.56
N MET A 4 -7.23 -25.36 -24.69
CA MET A 4 -7.25 -24.06 -24.06
C MET A 4 -6.51 -23.01 -24.86
N ASN A 5 -6.15 -23.36 -26.06
CA ASN A 5 -5.28 -22.50 -26.87
C ASN A 5 -6.03 -21.58 -27.79
N SER A 6 -7.33 -21.54 -27.69
CA SER A 6 -8.05 -20.65 -28.57
C SER A 6 -7.74 -19.22 -28.23
N PHE A 7 -7.70 -18.40 -29.24
CA PHE A 7 -7.43 -16.99 -29.06
C PHE A 7 -8.48 -16.31 -28.20
N SER A 8 -9.74 -16.73 -28.35
CA SER A 8 -10.80 -16.14 -27.54
C SER A 8 -10.69 -16.52 -26.08
N ASP A 9 -10.20 -17.71 -25.75
CA ASP A 9 -9.94 -18.06 -24.36
C ASP A 9 -8.86 -17.17 -23.76
N MET A 10 -7.81 -16.93 -24.52
CA MET A 10 -6.74 -16.05 -24.06
C MET A 10 -7.23 -14.63 -23.85
N LEU A 11 -8.08 -14.14 -24.74
CA LEU A 11 -8.66 -12.81 -24.58
C LEU A 11 -9.56 -12.72 -23.35
N SER A 12 -10.33 -13.77 -23.09
CA SER A 12 -11.18 -13.82 -21.91
C SER A 12 -10.36 -13.74 -20.63
N GLN A 13 -9.25 -14.49 -20.57
CA GLN A 13 -8.37 -14.47 -19.43
C GLN A 13 -7.73 -13.11 -19.25
N ALA A 14 -7.30 -12.49 -20.34
CA ALA A 14 -6.70 -11.16 -20.28
C ALA A 14 -7.70 -10.14 -19.75
N LYS A 15 -8.94 -10.23 -20.19
CA LYS A 15 -9.99 -9.35 -19.71
C LYS A 15 -10.24 -9.53 -18.21
N ASN A 16 -10.30 -10.78 -17.76
CA ASN A 16 -10.50 -11.06 -16.35
C ASN A 16 -9.39 -10.49 -15.50
N ILE A 17 -8.15 -10.62 -15.97
CA ILE A 17 -7.00 -10.08 -15.26
C ILE A 17 -7.10 -8.56 -15.19
N GLN A 18 -7.47 -7.92 -16.31
CA GLN A 18 -7.63 -6.47 -16.32
C GLN A 18 -8.69 -6.00 -15.36
N GLU A 19 -9.81 -6.71 -15.30
CA GLU A 19 -10.89 -6.36 -14.38
C GLU A 19 -10.46 -6.50 -12.92
N LYS A 20 -9.73 -7.57 -12.62
CA LYS A 20 -9.22 -7.76 -11.27
C LYS A 20 -8.21 -6.70 -10.88
N MET A 21 -7.34 -6.31 -11.82
CA MET A 21 -6.38 -5.26 -11.57
C MET A 21 -7.07 -3.93 -11.29
N LYS A 22 -8.13 -3.66 -12.05
CA LYS A 22 -8.91 -2.45 -11.85
C LYS A 22 -9.55 -2.43 -10.47
N GLU A 23 -10.09 -3.58 -10.05
CA GLU A 23 -10.67 -3.72 -8.73
C GLU A 23 -9.64 -3.48 -7.64
N VAL A 24 -8.44 -4.04 -7.83
CA VAL A 24 -7.34 -3.81 -6.88
C VAL A 24 -7.02 -2.33 -6.79
N GLN A 25 -6.88 -1.66 -7.92
CA GLN A 25 -6.58 -0.23 -7.91
C GLN A 25 -7.64 0.58 -7.19
N GLU A 26 -8.91 0.26 -7.41
CA GLU A 26 -9.99 0.96 -6.74
C GLU A 26 -9.98 0.72 -5.25
N ASN A 27 -9.70 -0.51 -4.85
CA ASN A 27 -9.61 -0.84 -3.44
C ASN A 27 -8.42 -0.15 -2.78
N LEU A 28 -7.29 -0.08 -3.47
CA LEU A 28 -6.10 0.58 -2.94
C LEU A 28 -6.34 2.06 -2.69
N LYS A 29 -7.14 2.70 -3.52
CA LYS A 29 -7.45 4.12 -3.32
C LYS A 29 -8.18 4.39 -2.02
N LYS A 30 -8.85 3.38 -1.48
CA LYS A 30 -9.61 3.51 -0.23
C LYS A 30 -8.77 3.18 1.00
N ILE A 31 -7.57 2.68 0.79
CA ILE A 31 -6.70 2.26 1.90
C ILE A 31 -5.99 3.49 2.47
N GLU A 32 -5.93 3.55 3.79
CA GLU A 32 -5.09 4.49 4.51
C GLU A 32 -4.38 3.73 5.62
N VAL A 33 -3.11 4.07 5.83
CA VAL A 33 -2.34 3.50 6.92
C VAL A 33 -1.69 4.61 7.71
N GLU A 34 -1.49 4.36 9.00
CA GLU A 34 -0.78 5.29 9.87
C GLU A 34 0.57 4.73 10.22
N GLY A 35 1.60 5.53 10.03
CA GLY A 35 2.91 5.23 10.55
C GLY A 35 3.18 6.12 11.75
N VAL A 36 3.89 5.59 12.73
CA VAL A 36 4.18 6.32 13.95
C VAL A 36 5.65 6.19 14.29
N SER A 37 6.14 7.17 15.04
CA SER A 37 7.51 7.14 15.55
C SER A 37 7.58 7.88 16.86
N GLY A 38 8.64 7.60 17.63
CA GLY A 38 8.88 8.28 18.89
C GLY A 38 7.76 8.08 19.90
N GLY A 39 7.17 6.89 19.97
CA GLY A 39 6.06 6.64 20.87
C GLY A 39 4.83 7.46 20.54
N GLU A 40 4.56 7.60 19.24
CA GLU A 40 3.44 8.34 18.69
C GLU A 40 3.61 9.86 18.76
N LEU A 41 4.83 10.33 18.93
CA LEU A 41 5.08 11.77 18.84
C LEU A 41 4.84 12.29 17.43
N VAL A 42 5.09 11.47 16.42
CA VAL A 42 4.84 11.84 15.03
C VAL A 42 4.05 10.74 14.36
N LYS A 43 3.03 11.13 13.61
CA LYS A 43 2.21 10.22 12.83
C LYS A 43 2.17 10.69 11.38
N VAL A 44 2.25 9.73 10.47
CA VAL A 44 2.13 9.98 9.04
C VAL A 44 1.01 9.11 8.51
N VAL A 45 0.12 9.68 7.72
CA VAL A 45 -0.94 8.90 7.07
C VAL A 45 -0.63 8.83 5.59
N LEU A 46 -0.55 7.61 5.07
CA LEU A 46 -0.36 7.35 3.65
C LEU A 46 -1.62 6.73 3.06
N LYS A 47 -1.91 7.13 1.84
CA LYS A 47 -2.97 6.51 1.05
C LYS A 47 -2.40 5.35 0.24
N GLY A 48 -3.29 4.53 -0.30
CA GLY A 48 -2.89 3.33 -1.01
C GLY A 48 -1.98 3.56 -2.20
N ASP A 49 -1.95 4.77 -2.73
CA ASP A 49 -1.06 5.13 -3.83
C ASP A 49 0.23 5.76 -3.34
N TYR A 50 0.53 5.61 -2.05
CA TYR A 50 1.70 6.17 -1.39
C TYR A 50 1.68 7.69 -1.27
N GLU A 51 0.56 8.31 -1.58
CA GLU A 51 0.43 9.74 -1.34
C GLU A 51 0.33 10.00 0.16
N MET A 52 1.11 10.96 0.64
CA MET A 52 1.05 11.33 2.04
C MET A 52 -0.14 12.26 2.26
N LYS A 53 -1.09 11.78 3.04
CA LYS A 53 -2.30 12.56 3.31
C LYS A 53 -2.06 13.60 4.38
N SER A 54 -1.33 13.25 5.44
CA SER A 54 -1.12 14.16 6.54
C SER A 54 0.09 13.76 7.37
N ILE A 55 0.60 14.74 8.09
CA ILE A 55 1.63 14.57 9.12
C ILE A 55 1.08 15.20 10.39
N PHE A 56 1.16 14.47 11.49
CA PHE A 56 0.78 14.99 12.79
C PHE A 56 2.00 14.95 13.70
N VAL A 57 2.30 16.09 14.32
CA VAL A 57 3.39 16.20 15.27
C VAL A 57 2.76 16.53 16.63
N HIS A 58 2.94 15.61 17.57
CA HIS A 58 2.38 15.80 18.91
C HIS A 58 3.02 17.02 19.56
N GLU A 59 2.24 17.68 20.42
CA GLU A 59 2.71 18.88 21.08
C GLU A 59 4.00 18.66 21.87
N ASN A 60 4.13 17.48 22.48
CA ASN A 60 5.33 17.15 23.23
C ASN A 60 6.59 17.10 22.38
N ALA A 61 6.45 16.84 21.08
CA ALA A 61 7.59 16.80 20.18
C ALA A 61 8.04 18.18 19.73
N LYS A 62 7.20 19.18 19.90
CA LYS A 62 7.51 20.52 19.39
C LYS A 62 8.67 21.18 20.12
N ASN A 63 9.01 20.68 21.31
CA ASN A 63 10.14 21.19 22.06
C ASN A 63 11.46 20.52 21.68
N GLU A 64 11.41 19.52 20.81
CA GLU A 64 12.61 18.86 20.35
C GLU A 64 13.31 19.68 19.29
N LYS A 65 14.60 19.38 19.11
CA LYS A 65 15.36 20.02 18.03
C LYS A 65 14.77 19.66 16.69
N LYS A 66 14.89 20.57 15.73
CA LYS A 66 14.35 20.34 14.40
C LYS A 66 14.87 19.06 13.76
N GLU A 67 16.16 18.77 13.94
CA GLU A 67 16.77 17.58 13.38
C GLU A 67 16.10 16.33 13.91
N ILE A 68 15.74 16.33 15.20
CA ILE A 68 15.06 15.18 15.80
C ILE A 68 13.66 15.04 15.23
N ILE A 69 12.95 16.15 15.06
CA ILE A 69 11.62 16.12 14.47
C ILE A 69 11.68 15.59 13.04
N TYR A 70 12.65 16.04 12.25
CA TYR A 70 12.81 15.56 10.87
C TYR A 70 13.06 14.05 10.85
N ASP A 71 13.92 13.56 11.73
CA ASP A 71 14.20 12.13 11.81
C ASP A 71 12.96 11.35 12.21
N LEU A 72 12.15 11.90 13.11
CA LEU A 72 10.91 11.25 13.50
C LEU A 72 9.92 11.19 12.35
N ILE A 73 9.86 12.23 11.54
CA ILE A 73 8.98 12.24 10.37
C ILE A 73 9.43 11.16 9.38
N VAL A 74 10.72 11.06 9.13
CA VAL A 74 11.25 10.03 8.23
C VAL A 74 10.90 8.64 8.76
N ALA A 75 11.10 8.44 10.05
CA ALA A 75 10.80 7.15 10.67
C ALA A 75 9.31 6.81 10.58
N ALA A 76 8.45 7.79 10.82
CA ALA A 76 7.01 7.59 10.75
C ALA A 76 6.57 7.27 9.32
N TYR A 77 7.15 7.95 8.34
CA TYR A 77 6.85 7.66 6.95
C TYR A 77 7.26 6.23 6.59
N ASN A 78 8.46 5.85 7.00
CA ASN A 78 8.95 4.49 6.69
C ASN A 78 8.10 3.42 7.36
N ASP A 79 7.62 3.70 8.58
CA ASP A 79 6.70 2.79 9.26
C ASP A 79 5.39 2.67 8.49
N ALA A 80 4.84 3.79 8.04
CA ALA A 80 3.62 3.79 7.24
C ALA A 80 3.83 3.04 5.93
N LYS A 81 4.96 3.26 5.28
CA LYS A 81 5.27 2.61 4.02
C LYS A 81 5.32 1.09 4.18
N ASP A 82 5.96 0.61 5.24
CA ASP A 82 6.02 -0.82 5.48
C ASP A 82 4.63 -1.42 5.73
N LYS A 83 3.83 -0.72 6.50
CA LYS A 83 2.45 -1.15 6.75
C LYS A 83 1.63 -1.17 5.46
N LEU A 84 1.85 -0.16 4.62
CA LEU A 84 1.12 -0.07 3.37
C LEU A 84 1.50 -1.20 2.42
N LYS A 85 2.78 -1.55 2.36
CA LYS A 85 3.23 -2.67 1.53
C LYS A 85 2.53 -3.97 1.92
N LYS A 86 2.45 -4.22 3.22
CA LYS A 86 1.78 -5.43 3.73
C LYS A 86 0.31 -5.42 3.39
N LYS A 87 -0.33 -4.28 3.57
CA LYS A 87 -1.76 -4.17 3.30
C LYS A 87 -2.06 -4.31 1.81
N THR A 88 -1.21 -3.74 0.96
CA THR A 88 -1.35 -3.86 -0.48
C THR A 88 -1.22 -5.31 -0.92
N SER A 89 -0.22 -6.02 -0.40
CA SER A 89 -0.05 -7.44 -0.71
C SER A 89 -1.27 -8.25 -0.32
N SER A 90 -1.83 -7.95 0.84
CA SER A 90 -3.03 -8.63 1.32
C SER A 90 -4.22 -8.38 0.39
N GLU A 91 -4.40 -7.14 -0.05
CA GLU A 91 -5.50 -6.81 -0.97
C GLU A 91 -5.34 -7.49 -2.31
N ILE A 92 -4.12 -7.52 -2.84
CA ILE A 92 -3.86 -8.20 -4.09
C ILE A 92 -4.15 -9.69 -3.97
N SER A 93 -3.75 -10.30 -2.86
CA SER A 93 -4.05 -11.72 -2.61
C SER A 93 -5.55 -11.98 -2.61
N LYS A 94 -6.32 -11.12 -1.95
CA LYS A 94 -7.76 -11.30 -1.88
C LYS A 94 -8.41 -11.27 -3.23
N VAL A 95 -8.01 -10.33 -4.07
CA VAL A 95 -8.65 -10.12 -5.37
C VAL A 95 -8.19 -11.16 -6.37
N THR A 96 -6.90 -11.46 -6.40
CA THR A 96 -6.33 -12.37 -7.41
C THR A 96 -6.39 -13.82 -6.99
N GLY A 97 -6.60 -14.09 -5.71
CA GLY A 97 -6.59 -15.45 -5.21
C GLY A 97 -5.20 -16.06 -5.11
N ILE A 98 -4.15 -15.24 -5.19
CA ILE A 98 -2.78 -15.70 -5.05
C ILE A 98 -2.37 -15.54 -3.59
N PRO A 99 -2.14 -16.64 -2.86
CA PRO A 99 -1.75 -16.53 -1.46
C PRO A 99 -0.28 -16.19 -1.31
N ASN A 100 0.08 -15.66 -0.15
CA ASN A 100 1.46 -15.48 0.25
C ASN A 100 2.28 -14.57 -0.67
N LEU A 101 1.66 -13.51 -1.16
CA LEU A 101 2.42 -12.51 -1.91
C LEU A 101 3.43 -11.85 -0.99
N PRO A 102 4.66 -11.63 -1.47
CA PRO A 102 5.65 -10.94 -0.64
C PRO A 102 5.24 -9.49 -0.39
N PRO A 103 5.60 -8.94 0.78
CA PRO A 103 5.21 -7.57 1.10
C PRO A 103 5.76 -6.52 0.15
N ASP A 104 6.86 -6.81 -0.51
CA ASP A 104 7.46 -5.88 -1.46
C ASP A 104 7.06 -6.17 -2.91
N PHE A 105 6.02 -6.98 -3.08
CA PHE A 105 5.49 -7.24 -4.41
C PHE A 105 4.98 -5.96 -5.03
N LYS A 106 5.35 -5.70 -6.26
CA LYS A 106 4.94 -4.50 -6.97
C LYS A 106 4.04 -4.84 -8.14
N MET A 107 2.94 -4.12 -8.24
CA MET A 107 2.04 -4.25 -9.38
C MET A 107 2.52 -3.36 -10.51
N PRO A 108 2.27 -3.75 -11.76
CA PRO A 108 2.70 -2.97 -12.92
C PRO A 108 1.79 -1.77 -13.21
N PHE A 109 1.28 -1.14 -12.17
CA PHE A 109 0.44 0.02 -12.38
C PHE A 109 0.58 1.03 -11.25
#